data_9341e85af9c17fbf6277a4d8544b188b
#
_entry.id   9341e85af9c17fbf6277a4d8544b188b
#
_cell.length_a   1.000
_cell.length_b   1.000
_cell.length_c   1.000
_cell.angle_alpha   90.00
_cell.angle_beta   90.00
_cell.angle_gamma   90.00
#
_symmetry.space_group_name_H-M   'P 1'
#
loop_
_entity.id
_entity.type
_entity.pdbx_description
1 polymer ?
#
loop_
_entity_poly.entity_id
_entity_poly.type
_entity_poly.pdbx_seq_one_letter_code
_entity_poly.pdbx_strand_id
1 'polypeptide(L)'
;MKPRITHLLCILVLFGLCSLQGYARNSVPELEVQALIKEADSCRACNNLYRALIIYEEAYIHEASTEILRKIIQCHYERGGYQKCIDLYESVPTNSLIAQDLKMKFFCFSNLTQGDSAVYYGRLANRADPYDCKIVSKLAHHYNNAQLPDTALYIADLYCRFDSTNVFVNRQKAHSLYLIGDYPRALYEYRKLKHWGDRNESTLYYLALCYAKADSLYLAYENLNEAAKLNNYENPSILSQLGTVAVELGIIGEGINYIEKSIELMQPDGKLLFTLTNTMAEGCFKWGKYEKSIAYMKQSLKYPESNVYVYYRIAQAYGMMKKLKDEQEYYQIFVDKAQKEPSSSPIMKECIEYAQHRINEITETLFFKGEL
;
A
#
# COMPACT_ATOMS: atom_id res chain seq x y z
N MET A 1 -22.89 5.48 27.58
CA MET A 1 -24.38 5.46 27.40
C MET A 1 -24.84 6.83 26.95
N LYS A 2 -25.62 6.87 25.83
CA LYS A 2 -26.16 8.04 25.09
C LYS A 2 -25.17 8.80 24.22
N PRO A 3 -25.49 9.10 22.92
CA PRO A 3 -26.81 9.42 22.39
C PRO A 3 -27.21 8.62 21.13
N ARG A 4 -28.35 7.99 21.13
CA ARG A 4 -29.02 7.35 19.99
C ARG A 4 -30.38 7.98 19.64
N ILE A 5 -30.60 9.25 19.99
CA ILE A 5 -31.96 9.84 19.91
C ILE A 5 -32.12 10.89 18.78
N THR A 6 -31.02 11.42 18.23
CA THR A 6 -31.12 12.52 17.23
C THR A 6 -31.36 12.05 15.79
N HIS A 7 -31.07 10.81 15.43
CA HIS A 7 -31.35 10.30 14.06
C HIS A 7 -32.78 9.79 13.85
N LEU A 8 -33.46 9.43 14.94
CA LEU A 8 -34.87 8.99 14.86
C LEU A 8 -35.85 10.14 14.63
N LEU A 9 -35.48 11.36 14.99
CA LEU A 9 -36.38 12.55 14.84
C LEU A 9 -36.43 13.06 13.40
N CYS A 10 -35.38 12.90 12.58
CA CYS A 10 -35.41 13.32 11.16
C CYS A 10 -36.26 12.37 10.30
N ILE A 11 -36.33 11.08 10.65
CA ILE A 11 -37.17 10.11 9.92
C ILE A 11 -38.63 10.26 10.32
N LEU A 12 -38.94 10.62 11.59
CA LEU A 12 -40.29 10.85 12.05
C LEU A 12 -40.94 12.15 11.58
N VAL A 13 -40.13 13.17 11.22
CA VAL A 13 -40.66 14.42 10.62
C VAL A 13 -41.08 14.19 9.16
N LEU A 14 -40.49 13.24 8.46
CA LEU A 14 -40.94 12.84 7.10
C LEU A 14 -42.17 11.90 7.13
N PHE A 15 -42.40 11.15 8.21
CA PHE A 15 -43.59 10.31 8.37
C PHE A 15 -44.75 10.97 9.13
N GLY A 16 -44.46 12.01 9.92
CA GLY A 16 -45.48 12.71 10.74
C GLY A 16 -46.33 13.71 9.98
N LEU A 17 -46.03 14.05 8.74
CA LEU A 17 -46.85 14.94 7.90
C LEU A 17 -47.84 14.21 6.98
N CYS A 18 -47.85 12.88 7.00
CA CYS A 18 -48.76 12.08 6.18
C CYS A 18 -50.08 11.66 6.86
N SER A 19 -50.39 12.12 8.10
CA SER A 19 -51.60 11.64 8.82
C SER A 19 -52.70 12.66 8.98
N LEU A 20 -52.67 13.81 8.34
CA LEU A 20 -53.78 14.79 8.35
C LEU A 20 -53.82 15.53 7.01
N GLN A 21 -54.37 14.91 6.01
CA GLN A 21 -55.25 15.46 4.99
C GLN A 21 -55.47 14.41 3.91
N GLY A 22 -56.66 13.89 3.81
CA GLY A 22 -57.13 13.12 2.64
C GLY A 22 -57.18 14.02 1.42
N TYR A 23 -56.03 14.47 0.93
CA TYR A 23 -55.87 14.97 -0.44
C TYR A 23 -55.82 13.74 -1.34
N ALA A 24 -56.79 13.61 -2.20
CA ALA A 24 -56.70 12.75 -3.37
C ALA A 24 -55.31 12.97 -3.99
N ARG A 25 -54.47 11.93 -3.93
CA ARG A 25 -53.25 11.87 -4.72
C ARG A 25 -53.74 11.97 -6.17
N ASN A 26 -53.73 13.19 -6.73
CA ASN A 26 -53.80 13.33 -8.19
C ASN A 26 -52.66 12.51 -8.70
N SER A 27 -52.94 11.30 -9.21
CA SER A 27 -51.94 10.48 -9.91
C SER A 27 -51.45 11.33 -11.08
N VAL A 28 -50.25 11.85 -10.97
CA VAL A 28 -49.57 12.47 -12.08
C VAL A 28 -49.60 11.45 -13.21
N PRO A 29 -50.05 11.83 -14.43
CA PRO A 29 -50.10 10.87 -15.53
C PRO A 29 -48.73 10.20 -15.72
N GLU A 30 -48.68 8.88 -15.90
CA GLU A 30 -47.46 8.11 -16.15
C GLU A 30 -46.57 8.77 -17.22
N LEU A 31 -47.20 9.42 -18.18
CA LEU A 31 -46.54 10.18 -19.25
C LEU A 31 -45.71 11.35 -18.72
N GLU A 32 -46.12 11.98 -17.62
CA GLU A 32 -45.42 13.11 -16.99
C GLU A 32 -44.20 12.64 -16.19
N VAL A 33 -44.29 11.50 -15.48
CA VAL A 33 -43.15 10.87 -14.80
C VAL A 33 -42.10 10.45 -15.83
N GLN A 34 -42.50 9.85 -16.95
CA GLN A 34 -41.58 9.47 -18.03
C GLN A 34 -40.91 10.68 -18.67
N ALA A 35 -41.59 11.83 -18.77
CA ALA A 35 -41.01 13.07 -19.26
C ALA A 35 -39.93 13.61 -18.29
N LEU A 36 -40.19 13.58 -16.98
CA LEU A 36 -39.20 13.95 -15.95
C LEU A 36 -37.96 13.05 -16.00
N ILE A 37 -38.15 11.72 -16.10
CA ILE A 37 -37.04 10.77 -16.23
C ILE A 37 -36.19 11.09 -17.44
N LYS A 38 -36.80 11.38 -18.59
CA LYS A 38 -36.11 11.70 -19.83
C LYS A 38 -35.32 13.02 -19.72
N GLU A 39 -35.89 14.04 -19.07
CA GLU A 39 -35.19 15.29 -18.80
C GLU A 39 -33.99 15.07 -17.89
N ALA A 40 -34.17 14.30 -16.79
CA ALA A 40 -33.11 13.97 -15.88
C ALA A 40 -31.98 13.16 -16.53
N ASP A 41 -32.33 12.16 -17.39
CA ASP A 41 -31.36 11.39 -18.19
C ASP A 41 -30.55 12.32 -19.10
N SER A 42 -31.19 13.30 -19.71
CA SER A 42 -30.53 14.31 -20.54
C SER A 42 -29.58 15.20 -19.75
N CYS A 43 -30.01 15.67 -18.57
CA CYS A 43 -29.15 16.44 -17.66
C CYS A 43 -27.94 15.63 -17.22
N ARG A 44 -28.12 14.35 -16.89
CA ARG A 44 -27.04 13.44 -16.51
C ARG A 44 -26.05 13.22 -17.67
N ALA A 45 -26.55 13.02 -18.89
CA ALA A 45 -25.70 12.87 -20.07
C ALA A 45 -24.85 14.12 -20.33
N CYS A 46 -25.35 15.31 -19.99
CA CYS A 46 -24.60 16.57 -20.04
C CYS A 46 -23.73 16.81 -18.78
N ASN A 47 -23.53 15.79 -17.94
CA ASN A 47 -22.77 15.88 -16.67
C ASN A 47 -23.34 16.90 -15.67
N ASN A 48 -24.60 17.32 -15.81
CA ASN A 48 -25.29 18.14 -14.82
C ASN A 48 -25.98 17.26 -13.78
N LEU A 49 -25.16 16.57 -12.98
CA LEU A 49 -25.59 15.54 -12.01
C LEU A 49 -26.49 16.11 -10.90
N TYR A 50 -26.28 17.40 -10.53
CA TYR A 50 -27.08 18.04 -9.50
C TYR A 50 -28.52 18.25 -9.97
N ARG A 51 -28.70 18.81 -11.17
CA ARG A 51 -30.03 19.02 -11.75
C ARG A 51 -30.73 17.69 -12.05
N ALA A 52 -29.99 16.73 -12.58
CA ALA A 52 -30.51 15.37 -12.81
C ALA A 52 -31.05 14.74 -11.52
N LEU A 53 -30.32 14.87 -10.42
CA LEU A 53 -30.73 14.35 -9.11
C LEU A 53 -32.05 14.95 -8.64
N ILE A 54 -32.19 16.29 -8.70
CA ILE A 54 -33.44 16.98 -8.29
C ILE A 54 -34.63 16.46 -9.08
N ILE A 55 -34.48 16.32 -10.42
CA ILE A 55 -35.57 15.87 -11.27
C ILE A 55 -35.91 14.39 -11.04
N TYR A 56 -34.90 13.52 -10.81
CA TYR A 56 -35.17 12.14 -10.42
C TYR A 56 -35.86 12.03 -9.07
N GLU A 57 -35.49 12.87 -8.08
CA GLU A 57 -36.15 12.90 -6.76
C GLU A 57 -37.60 13.37 -6.91
N GLU A 58 -37.90 14.34 -7.77
CA GLU A 58 -39.25 14.78 -8.12
C GLU A 58 -40.05 13.64 -8.76
N ALA A 59 -39.48 12.97 -9.77
CA ALA A 59 -40.11 11.79 -10.39
C ALA A 59 -40.38 10.68 -9.35
N TYR A 60 -39.49 10.46 -8.39
CA TYR A 60 -39.64 9.46 -7.32
C TYR A 60 -40.75 9.81 -6.33
N ILE A 61 -40.98 11.10 -6.09
CA ILE A 61 -42.13 11.55 -5.25
C ILE A 61 -43.46 11.20 -5.93
N HIS A 62 -43.53 11.30 -7.25
CA HIS A 62 -44.72 10.97 -8.02
C HIS A 62 -44.89 9.45 -8.17
N GLU A 63 -43.80 8.74 -8.42
CA GLU A 63 -43.79 7.28 -8.58
C GLU A 63 -42.56 6.67 -7.87
N ALA A 64 -42.77 6.11 -6.69
CA ALA A 64 -41.72 5.49 -5.88
C ALA A 64 -41.31 4.11 -6.46
N SER A 65 -40.70 4.09 -7.63
CA SER A 65 -40.23 2.87 -8.28
C SER A 65 -38.75 2.56 -7.98
N THR A 66 -38.40 1.28 -7.91
CA THR A 66 -37.01 0.85 -7.72
C THR A 66 -36.12 1.30 -8.88
N GLU A 67 -36.67 1.45 -10.06
CA GLU A 67 -35.95 1.90 -11.24
C GLU A 67 -35.49 3.36 -11.07
N ILE A 68 -36.38 4.26 -10.66
CA ILE A 68 -36.06 5.68 -10.40
C ILE A 68 -35.07 5.76 -9.23
N LEU A 69 -35.26 4.95 -8.18
CA LEU A 69 -34.32 4.90 -7.06
C LEU A 69 -32.91 4.50 -7.50
N ARG A 70 -32.75 3.56 -8.42
CA ARG A 70 -31.44 3.19 -9.00
C ARG A 70 -30.80 4.36 -9.77
N LYS A 71 -31.59 5.18 -10.46
CA LYS A 71 -31.09 6.39 -11.15
C LYS A 71 -30.62 7.45 -10.14
N ILE A 72 -31.34 7.64 -9.05
CA ILE A 72 -30.92 8.52 -7.92
C ILE A 72 -29.61 8.01 -7.31
N ILE A 73 -29.51 6.71 -7.01
CA ILE A 73 -28.30 6.08 -6.48
C ILE A 73 -27.12 6.29 -7.44
N GLN A 74 -27.35 6.09 -8.74
CA GLN A 74 -26.32 6.30 -9.75
C GLN A 74 -25.80 7.74 -9.77
N CYS A 75 -26.68 8.74 -9.66
CA CYS A 75 -26.29 10.14 -9.56
C CYS A 75 -25.47 10.44 -8.30
N HIS A 76 -25.88 9.87 -7.15
CA HIS A 76 -25.08 10.00 -5.93
C HIS A 76 -23.71 9.34 -6.08
N TYR A 77 -23.62 8.16 -6.68
CA TYR A 77 -22.36 7.47 -6.93
C TYR A 77 -21.42 8.32 -7.81
N GLU A 78 -21.91 8.87 -8.92
CA GLU A 78 -21.13 9.69 -9.85
C GLU A 78 -20.65 11.01 -9.20
N ARG A 79 -21.37 11.49 -8.17
CA ARG A 79 -20.98 12.64 -7.35
C ARG A 79 -20.07 12.27 -6.16
N GLY A 80 -19.70 11.01 -5.98
CA GLY A 80 -18.89 10.54 -4.86
C GLY A 80 -19.64 10.32 -3.54
N GLY A 81 -20.96 10.39 -3.56
CA GLY A 81 -21.84 10.22 -2.38
C GLY A 81 -22.02 8.73 -1.98
N TYR A 82 -20.92 7.99 -1.79
CA TYR A 82 -20.95 6.54 -1.60
C TYR A 82 -21.77 6.09 -0.38
N GLN A 83 -21.69 6.80 0.75
CA GLN A 83 -22.48 6.47 1.93
C GLN A 83 -23.97 6.64 1.63
N LYS A 84 -24.36 7.73 0.97
CA LYS A 84 -25.75 7.94 0.59
C LYS A 84 -26.30 6.85 -0.34
N CYS A 85 -25.46 6.33 -1.25
CA CYS A 85 -25.83 5.19 -2.09
C CYS A 85 -26.16 3.95 -1.24
N ILE A 86 -25.33 3.66 -0.22
CA ILE A 86 -25.54 2.52 0.66
C ILE A 86 -26.84 2.69 1.46
N ASP A 87 -27.07 3.87 2.03
CA ASP A 87 -28.28 4.19 2.80
C ASP A 87 -29.56 4.02 1.93
N LEU A 88 -29.51 4.47 0.67
CA LEU A 88 -30.63 4.31 -0.27
C LEU A 88 -30.85 2.84 -0.66
N TYR A 89 -29.77 2.04 -0.76
CA TYR A 89 -29.90 0.61 -1.02
C TYR A 89 -30.55 -0.18 0.12
N GLU A 90 -30.63 0.34 1.34
CA GLU A 90 -31.39 -0.28 2.44
C GLU A 90 -32.90 -0.32 2.12
N SER A 91 -33.39 0.62 1.30
CA SER A 91 -34.79 0.65 0.84
C SER A 91 -35.07 -0.32 -0.30
N VAL A 92 -34.05 -0.91 -0.92
CA VAL A 92 -34.20 -1.88 -2.01
C VAL A 92 -34.30 -3.29 -1.43
N PRO A 93 -35.41 -4.02 -1.64
CA PRO A 93 -35.53 -5.38 -1.15
C PRO A 93 -34.39 -6.28 -1.63
N THR A 94 -33.82 -7.07 -0.72
CA THR A 94 -32.64 -7.90 -1.00
C THR A 94 -32.86 -8.89 -2.16
N ASN A 95 -34.08 -9.39 -2.30
CA ASN A 95 -34.45 -10.31 -3.36
C ASN A 95 -34.67 -9.63 -4.73
N SER A 96 -34.70 -8.29 -4.78
CA SER A 96 -34.80 -7.49 -6.00
C SER A 96 -33.48 -6.90 -6.47
N LEU A 97 -32.38 -7.18 -5.76
CA LEU A 97 -31.02 -6.73 -6.15
C LEU A 97 -30.61 -7.43 -7.45
N ILE A 98 -30.27 -6.64 -8.44
CA ILE A 98 -29.70 -7.11 -9.70
C ILE A 98 -28.16 -7.04 -9.69
N ALA A 99 -27.51 -7.65 -10.68
CA ALA A 99 -26.04 -7.66 -10.78
C ALA A 99 -25.42 -6.25 -10.70
N GLN A 100 -26.07 -5.25 -11.31
CA GLN A 100 -25.63 -3.87 -11.26
C GLN A 100 -25.68 -3.27 -9.85
N ASP A 101 -26.71 -3.61 -9.05
CA ASP A 101 -26.81 -3.16 -7.65
C ASP A 101 -25.68 -3.75 -6.80
N LEU A 102 -25.39 -5.05 -6.97
CA LEU A 102 -24.29 -5.73 -6.28
C LEU A 102 -22.92 -5.09 -6.63
N LYS A 103 -22.71 -4.81 -7.90
CA LYS A 103 -21.54 -4.10 -8.40
C LYS A 103 -21.42 -2.71 -7.77
N MET A 104 -22.51 -1.94 -7.76
CA MET A 104 -22.54 -0.60 -7.18
C MET A 104 -22.24 -0.62 -5.69
N LYS A 105 -22.88 -1.52 -4.93
CA LYS A 105 -22.59 -1.70 -3.49
C LYS A 105 -21.14 -2.06 -3.25
N PHE A 106 -20.58 -2.97 -4.05
CA PHE A 106 -19.16 -3.32 -3.98
C PHE A 106 -18.26 -2.10 -4.12
N PHE A 107 -18.46 -1.29 -5.15
CA PHE A 107 -17.62 -0.10 -5.38
C PHE A 107 -17.85 0.98 -4.31
N CYS A 108 -19.09 1.16 -3.81
CA CYS A 108 -19.35 2.08 -2.70
C CYS A 108 -18.58 1.68 -1.45
N PHE A 109 -18.66 0.41 -1.02
CA PHE A 109 -17.93 -0.09 0.14
C PHE A 109 -16.41 -0.03 -0.07
N SER A 110 -15.93 -0.30 -1.29
CA SER A 110 -14.51 -0.17 -1.63
C SER A 110 -14.01 1.28 -1.50
N ASN A 111 -14.80 2.26 -1.94
CA ASN A 111 -14.41 3.67 -1.86
C ASN A 111 -14.51 4.22 -0.41
N LEU A 112 -15.37 3.64 0.41
CA LEU A 112 -15.46 3.94 1.84
C LEU A 112 -14.43 3.17 2.70
N THR A 113 -13.53 2.42 2.07
CA THR A 113 -12.52 1.59 2.75
C THR A 113 -13.09 0.55 3.73
N GLN A 114 -14.35 0.15 3.56
CA GLN A 114 -15.02 -0.88 4.35
C GLN A 114 -14.74 -2.27 3.76
N GLY A 115 -13.54 -2.78 4.04
CA GLY A 115 -12.96 -3.96 3.39
C GLY A 115 -13.83 -5.22 3.44
N ASP A 116 -14.38 -5.57 4.61
CA ASP A 116 -15.20 -6.79 4.79
C ASP A 116 -16.48 -6.74 3.95
N SER A 117 -17.19 -5.61 4.00
CA SER A 117 -18.40 -5.40 3.20
C SER A 117 -18.07 -5.36 1.72
N ALA A 118 -16.94 -4.73 1.32
CA ALA A 118 -16.48 -4.71 -0.06
C ALA A 118 -16.21 -6.13 -0.57
N VAL A 119 -15.49 -6.95 0.19
CA VAL A 119 -15.23 -8.35 -0.19
C VAL A 119 -16.53 -9.15 -0.30
N TYR A 120 -17.46 -8.98 0.64
CA TYR A 120 -18.75 -9.66 0.60
C TYR A 120 -19.53 -9.34 -0.69
N TYR A 121 -19.77 -8.05 -0.97
CA TYR A 121 -20.49 -7.64 -2.18
C TYR A 121 -19.70 -7.86 -3.46
N GLY A 122 -18.37 -7.76 -3.40
CA GLY A 122 -17.49 -8.09 -4.52
C GLY A 122 -17.59 -9.55 -4.95
N ARG A 123 -17.68 -10.48 -3.99
CA ARG A 123 -17.92 -11.91 -4.29
C ARG A 123 -19.29 -12.14 -4.94
N LEU A 124 -20.34 -11.48 -4.46
CA LEU A 124 -21.68 -11.58 -5.05
C LEU A 124 -21.68 -10.98 -6.47
N ALA A 125 -21.09 -9.82 -6.66
CA ALA A 125 -20.96 -9.17 -7.96
C ALA A 125 -20.18 -10.03 -8.96
N ASN A 126 -19.04 -10.61 -8.53
CA ASN A 126 -18.22 -11.49 -9.37
C ASN A 126 -18.91 -12.79 -9.73
N ARG A 127 -19.78 -13.32 -8.85
CA ARG A 127 -20.64 -14.48 -9.21
C ARG A 127 -21.70 -14.13 -10.24
N ALA A 128 -22.25 -12.91 -10.15
CA ALA A 128 -23.27 -12.43 -11.09
C ALA A 128 -22.67 -12.07 -12.46
N ASP A 129 -21.45 -11.53 -12.48
CA ASP A 129 -20.71 -11.21 -13.70
C ASP A 129 -19.20 -11.49 -13.50
N PRO A 130 -18.75 -12.73 -13.81
CA PRO A 130 -17.34 -13.12 -13.66
C PRO A 130 -16.43 -12.54 -14.77
N TYR A 131 -17.00 -11.90 -15.78
CA TYR A 131 -16.27 -11.33 -16.92
C TYR A 131 -16.08 -9.81 -16.82
N ASP A 132 -16.56 -9.17 -15.76
CA ASP A 132 -16.31 -7.76 -15.52
C ASP A 132 -14.91 -7.55 -14.91
N CYS A 133 -14.00 -7.07 -15.75
CA CYS A 133 -12.60 -6.81 -15.34
C CYS A 133 -12.46 -5.84 -14.16
N LYS A 134 -13.39 -4.87 -14.03
CA LYS A 134 -13.36 -3.90 -12.94
C LYS A 134 -13.70 -4.57 -11.60
N ILE A 135 -14.67 -5.49 -11.60
CA ILE A 135 -15.04 -6.28 -10.42
C ILE A 135 -13.86 -7.18 -10.05
N VAL A 136 -13.36 -7.98 -11.01
CA VAL A 136 -12.29 -8.95 -10.77
C VAL A 136 -11.01 -8.26 -10.26
N SER A 137 -10.55 -7.22 -10.94
CA SER A 137 -9.32 -6.52 -10.54
C SER A 137 -9.44 -5.87 -9.17
N LYS A 138 -10.58 -5.22 -8.87
CA LYS A 138 -10.78 -4.56 -7.57
C LYS A 138 -10.95 -5.58 -6.43
N LEU A 139 -11.63 -6.71 -6.69
CA LEU A 139 -11.78 -7.79 -5.72
C LEU A 139 -10.45 -8.49 -5.44
N ALA A 140 -9.64 -8.76 -6.48
CA ALA A 140 -8.29 -9.29 -6.31
C ALA A 140 -7.40 -8.33 -5.51
N HIS A 141 -7.51 -7.02 -5.74
CA HIS A 141 -6.83 -6.01 -4.94
C HIS A 141 -7.22 -6.09 -3.45
N HIS A 142 -8.53 -6.23 -3.13
CA HIS A 142 -8.96 -6.40 -1.74
C HIS A 142 -8.41 -7.68 -1.11
N TYR A 143 -8.36 -8.79 -1.84
CA TYR A 143 -7.76 -10.04 -1.33
C TYR A 143 -6.26 -9.89 -1.11
N ASN A 144 -5.52 -9.25 -2.02
CA ASN A 144 -4.09 -8.99 -1.84
C ASN A 144 -3.83 -8.15 -0.58
N ASN A 145 -4.61 -7.10 -0.35
CA ASN A 145 -4.49 -6.26 0.85
C ASN A 145 -4.89 -7.00 2.14
N ALA A 146 -5.82 -7.96 2.05
CA ALA A 146 -6.23 -8.81 3.18
C ALA A 146 -5.26 -9.98 3.42
N GLN A 147 -4.07 -10.00 2.80
CA GLN A 147 -3.07 -11.07 2.90
C GLN A 147 -3.60 -12.45 2.43
N LEU A 148 -4.47 -12.45 1.43
CA LEU A 148 -5.06 -13.63 0.78
C LEU A 148 -4.67 -13.71 -0.71
N PRO A 149 -3.36 -13.67 -1.05
CA PRO A 149 -2.90 -13.57 -2.43
C PRO A 149 -3.22 -14.81 -3.27
N ASP A 150 -3.32 -16.00 -2.68
CA ASP A 150 -3.74 -17.21 -3.39
C ASP A 150 -5.15 -17.08 -3.95
N THR A 151 -6.07 -16.51 -3.15
CA THR A 151 -7.45 -16.28 -3.60
C THR A 151 -7.51 -15.20 -4.69
N ALA A 152 -6.70 -14.13 -4.54
CA ALA A 152 -6.58 -13.11 -5.56
C ALA A 152 -6.04 -13.66 -6.88
N LEU A 153 -4.99 -14.51 -6.81
CA LEU A 153 -4.40 -15.18 -7.96
C LEU A 153 -5.42 -16.09 -8.65
N TYR A 154 -6.17 -16.88 -7.88
CA TYR A 154 -7.18 -17.79 -8.42
C TYR A 154 -8.24 -17.05 -9.25
N ILE A 155 -8.83 -15.97 -8.73
CA ILE A 155 -9.87 -15.23 -9.48
C ILE A 155 -9.29 -14.48 -10.67
N ALA A 156 -8.06 -13.99 -10.57
CA ALA A 156 -7.37 -13.34 -11.68
C ALA A 156 -7.04 -14.36 -12.80
N ASP A 157 -6.53 -15.54 -12.45
CA ASP A 157 -6.25 -16.61 -13.41
C ASP A 157 -7.52 -17.12 -14.10
N LEU A 158 -8.62 -17.20 -13.37
CA LEU A 158 -9.91 -17.59 -13.94
C LEU A 158 -10.37 -16.60 -15.02
N TYR A 159 -10.28 -15.30 -14.74
CA TYR A 159 -10.56 -14.23 -15.70
C TYR A 159 -9.60 -14.26 -16.90
N CYS A 160 -8.30 -14.45 -16.66
CA CYS A 160 -7.28 -14.45 -17.72
C CYS A 160 -7.43 -15.60 -18.71
N ARG A 161 -8.22 -16.66 -18.41
CA ARG A 161 -8.61 -17.69 -19.39
C ARG A 161 -9.59 -17.16 -20.42
N PHE A 162 -10.35 -16.13 -20.07
CA PHE A 162 -11.29 -15.44 -20.95
C PHE A 162 -10.62 -14.28 -21.69
N ASP A 163 -9.96 -13.37 -20.94
CA ASP A 163 -9.21 -12.24 -21.49
C ASP A 163 -7.82 -12.15 -20.84
N SER A 164 -6.83 -12.71 -21.54
CA SER A 164 -5.44 -12.76 -21.10
C SER A 164 -4.69 -11.43 -21.27
N THR A 165 -5.33 -10.42 -21.90
CA THR A 165 -4.68 -9.15 -22.26
C THR A 165 -5.08 -7.99 -21.37
N ASN A 166 -6.04 -8.18 -20.47
CA ASN A 166 -6.53 -7.14 -19.59
C ASN A 166 -5.45 -6.68 -18.60
N VAL A 167 -4.99 -5.44 -18.76
CA VAL A 167 -3.88 -4.87 -17.96
C VAL A 167 -4.23 -4.82 -16.47
N PHE A 168 -5.46 -4.44 -16.10
CA PHE A 168 -5.86 -4.27 -14.70
C PHE A 168 -5.87 -5.61 -13.94
N VAL A 169 -6.40 -6.68 -14.57
CA VAL A 169 -6.43 -8.00 -13.95
C VAL A 169 -5.03 -8.62 -13.92
N ASN A 170 -4.26 -8.53 -15.01
CA ASN A 170 -2.87 -9.02 -15.04
C ASN A 170 -1.97 -8.31 -14.03
N ARG A 171 -2.21 -7.01 -13.72
CA ARG A 171 -1.48 -6.30 -12.67
C ARG A 171 -1.75 -6.91 -11.29
N GLN A 172 -3.01 -7.25 -10.98
CA GLN A 172 -3.34 -7.92 -9.73
C GLN A 172 -2.79 -9.35 -9.66
N LYS A 173 -2.82 -10.09 -10.77
CA LYS A 173 -2.18 -11.40 -10.90
C LYS A 173 -0.68 -11.33 -10.60
N ALA A 174 0.03 -10.41 -11.22
CA ALA A 174 1.46 -10.21 -10.99
C ALA A 174 1.76 -9.86 -9.53
N HIS A 175 0.92 -9.00 -8.93
CA HIS A 175 1.06 -8.61 -7.52
C HIS A 175 0.78 -9.80 -6.58
N SER A 176 -0.23 -10.62 -6.85
CA SER A 176 -0.49 -11.84 -6.08
C SER A 176 0.70 -12.80 -6.12
N LEU A 177 1.29 -13.04 -7.30
CA LEU A 177 2.49 -13.86 -7.45
C LEU A 177 3.68 -13.31 -6.65
N TYR A 178 3.86 -11.99 -6.65
CA TYR A 178 4.89 -11.35 -5.83
C TYR A 178 4.66 -11.59 -4.32
N LEU A 179 3.42 -11.43 -3.84
CA LEU A 179 3.07 -11.64 -2.43
C LEU A 179 3.20 -13.09 -1.98
N ILE A 180 2.93 -14.07 -2.86
CA ILE A 180 3.16 -15.50 -2.62
C ILE A 180 4.66 -15.83 -2.54
N GLY A 181 5.52 -14.98 -3.10
CA GLY A 181 6.96 -15.19 -3.20
C GLY A 181 7.40 -15.90 -4.49
N ASP A 182 6.48 -16.10 -5.44
CA ASP A 182 6.82 -16.64 -6.76
C ASP A 182 7.37 -15.53 -7.67
N TYR A 183 8.57 -15.06 -7.31
CA TYR A 183 9.22 -13.95 -8.01
C TYR A 183 9.51 -14.24 -9.50
N PRO A 184 9.87 -15.47 -9.92
CA PRO A 184 10.10 -15.76 -11.34
C PRO A 184 8.84 -15.55 -12.19
N ARG A 185 7.67 -16.04 -11.73
CA ARG A 185 6.42 -15.82 -12.45
C ARG A 185 5.93 -14.38 -12.34
N ALA A 186 6.09 -13.75 -11.18
CA ALA A 186 5.78 -12.33 -11.00
C ALA A 186 6.59 -11.47 -11.96
N LEU A 187 7.91 -11.71 -12.09
CA LEU A 187 8.80 -11.01 -13.02
C LEU A 187 8.33 -11.15 -14.48
N TYR A 188 7.94 -12.36 -14.88
CA TYR A 188 7.42 -12.60 -16.22
C TYR A 188 6.16 -11.77 -16.50
N GLU A 189 5.18 -11.78 -15.58
CA GLU A 189 3.94 -11.03 -15.76
C GLU A 189 4.16 -9.51 -15.72
N TYR A 190 5.02 -8.99 -14.85
CA TYR A 190 5.36 -7.56 -14.83
C TYR A 190 6.12 -7.10 -16.07
N ARG A 191 7.04 -7.92 -16.61
CA ARG A 191 7.70 -7.63 -17.89
C ARG A 191 6.71 -7.57 -19.04
N LYS A 192 5.75 -8.50 -19.07
CA LYS A 192 4.66 -8.52 -20.04
C LYS A 192 3.81 -7.24 -19.96
N LEU A 193 3.43 -6.80 -18.75
CA LEU A 193 2.71 -5.54 -18.53
C LEU A 193 3.51 -4.34 -19.06
N LYS A 194 4.78 -4.24 -18.73
CA LYS A 194 5.66 -3.17 -19.25
C LYS A 194 5.77 -3.20 -20.78
N HIS A 195 5.85 -4.38 -21.38
CA HIS A 195 5.87 -4.54 -22.83
C HIS A 195 4.56 -4.06 -23.49
N TRP A 196 3.42 -4.24 -22.83
CA TRP A 196 2.11 -3.71 -23.26
C TRP A 196 1.95 -2.21 -23.04
N GLY A 197 2.97 -1.53 -22.54
CA GLY A 197 2.96 -0.09 -22.31
C GLY A 197 2.43 0.32 -20.93
N ASP A 198 2.20 -0.62 -20.02
CA ASP A 198 1.83 -0.27 -18.64
C ASP A 198 3.03 0.32 -17.89
N ARG A 199 3.03 1.65 -17.79
CA ARG A 199 4.03 2.47 -17.08
C ARG A 199 3.49 2.97 -15.74
N ASN A 200 2.55 2.25 -15.14
CA ASN A 200 2.03 2.61 -13.83
C ASN A 200 3.14 2.49 -12.77
N GLU A 201 3.16 3.42 -11.82
CA GLU A 201 4.13 3.46 -10.73
C GLU A 201 4.27 2.11 -10.01
N SER A 202 3.13 1.49 -9.65
CA SER A 202 3.15 0.20 -8.96
C SER A 202 3.70 -0.94 -9.82
N THR A 203 3.44 -0.93 -11.13
CA THR A 203 3.99 -1.92 -12.07
C THR A 203 5.50 -1.81 -12.14
N LEU A 204 6.03 -0.60 -12.29
CA LEU A 204 7.48 -0.36 -12.32
C LEU A 204 8.16 -0.69 -11.00
N TYR A 205 7.52 -0.32 -9.88
CA TYR A 205 8.02 -0.61 -8.54
C TYR A 205 8.15 -2.13 -8.28
N TYR A 206 7.08 -2.89 -8.46
CA TYR A 206 7.13 -4.35 -8.23
C TYR A 206 7.95 -5.10 -9.27
N LEU A 207 8.00 -4.61 -10.52
CA LEU A 207 8.94 -5.12 -11.52
C LEU A 207 10.38 -4.98 -11.04
N ALA A 208 10.73 -3.82 -10.51
CA ALA A 208 12.06 -3.56 -9.97
C ALA A 208 12.38 -4.46 -8.76
N LEU A 209 11.43 -4.64 -7.85
CA LEU A 209 11.60 -5.55 -6.72
C LEU A 209 11.82 -6.99 -7.18
N CYS A 210 11.11 -7.44 -8.23
CA CYS A 210 11.34 -8.76 -8.82
C CYS A 210 12.74 -8.87 -9.46
N TYR A 211 13.23 -7.81 -10.13
CA TYR A 211 14.59 -7.77 -10.66
C TYR A 211 15.63 -7.82 -9.53
N ALA A 212 15.42 -7.10 -8.44
CA ALA A 212 16.32 -7.14 -7.28
C ALA A 212 16.38 -8.55 -6.66
N LYS A 213 15.23 -9.25 -6.58
CA LYS A 213 15.19 -10.67 -6.15
C LYS A 213 15.89 -11.63 -7.11
N ALA A 214 16.00 -11.27 -8.38
CA ALA A 214 16.72 -12.01 -9.42
C ALA A 214 18.18 -11.54 -9.59
N ASP A 215 18.73 -10.80 -8.63
CA ASP A 215 20.10 -10.22 -8.64
C ASP A 215 20.40 -9.34 -9.86
N SER A 216 19.36 -8.82 -10.50
CA SER A 216 19.46 -7.93 -11.67
C SER A 216 19.39 -6.47 -11.24
N LEU A 217 20.35 -6.04 -10.41
CA LEU A 217 20.33 -4.75 -9.71
C LEU A 217 20.24 -3.55 -10.65
N TYR A 218 20.92 -3.59 -11.80
CA TYR A 218 20.85 -2.51 -12.79
C TYR A 218 19.44 -2.30 -13.32
N LEU A 219 18.74 -3.38 -13.70
CA LEU A 219 17.35 -3.31 -14.16
C LEU A 219 16.39 -2.90 -13.02
N ALA A 220 16.67 -3.31 -11.78
CA ALA A 220 15.93 -2.84 -10.62
C ALA A 220 16.08 -1.32 -10.45
N TYR A 221 17.31 -0.81 -10.52
CA TYR A 221 17.59 0.63 -10.42
C TYR A 221 16.87 1.44 -11.51
N GLU A 222 16.97 1.02 -12.78
CA GLU A 222 16.30 1.71 -13.89
C GLU A 222 14.78 1.82 -13.67
N ASN A 223 14.13 0.72 -13.28
CA ASN A 223 12.68 0.70 -13.08
C ASN A 223 12.25 1.49 -11.83
N LEU A 224 13.02 1.44 -10.73
CA LEU A 224 12.77 2.27 -9.55
C LEU A 224 12.94 3.76 -9.86
N ASN A 225 13.96 4.13 -10.63
CA ASN A 225 14.18 5.52 -11.04
C ASN A 225 13.06 6.01 -11.97
N GLU A 226 12.59 5.15 -12.89
CA GLU A 226 11.42 5.46 -13.73
C GLU A 226 10.16 5.66 -12.85
N ALA A 227 9.92 4.79 -11.86
CA ALA A 227 8.82 4.92 -10.90
C ALA A 227 8.93 6.20 -10.05
N ALA A 228 10.13 6.52 -9.55
CA ALA A 228 10.37 7.73 -8.75
C ALA A 228 10.12 9.01 -9.53
N LYS A 229 10.45 9.06 -10.82
CA LYS A 229 10.18 10.20 -11.71
C LYS A 229 8.68 10.47 -11.86
N LEU A 230 7.83 9.43 -11.89
CA LEU A 230 6.38 9.58 -12.04
C LEU A 230 5.72 10.32 -10.88
N ASN A 231 6.32 10.28 -9.70
CA ASN A 231 5.81 10.98 -8.50
C ASN A 231 6.75 12.10 -8.02
N ASN A 232 7.62 12.61 -8.90
CA ASN A 232 8.58 13.68 -8.59
C ASN A 232 9.49 13.35 -7.40
N TYR A 233 9.82 12.08 -7.19
CA TYR A 233 10.62 11.60 -6.06
C TYR A 233 10.00 11.94 -4.69
N GLU A 234 8.67 11.82 -4.56
CA GLU A 234 7.95 12.11 -3.32
C GLU A 234 7.43 10.85 -2.61
N ASN A 235 7.55 9.67 -3.23
CA ASN A 235 7.14 8.42 -2.60
C ASN A 235 8.29 7.81 -1.79
N PRO A 236 8.21 7.82 -0.44
CA PRO A 236 9.31 7.33 0.41
C PRO A 236 9.60 5.84 0.22
N SER A 237 8.58 5.01 -0.06
CA SER A 237 8.80 3.58 -0.29
C SER A 237 9.62 3.31 -1.55
N ILE A 238 9.40 4.07 -2.62
CA ILE A 238 10.19 3.96 -3.85
C ILE A 238 11.60 4.47 -3.61
N LEU A 239 11.75 5.63 -2.94
CA LEU A 239 13.06 6.21 -2.66
C LEU A 239 13.93 5.31 -1.78
N SER A 240 13.34 4.66 -0.77
CA SER A 240 14.09 3.73 0.09
C SER A 240 14.65 2.55 -0.71
N GLN A 241 13.83 1.97 -1.61
CA GLN A 241 14.26 0.86 -2.45
C GLN A 241 15.28 1.31 -3.52
N LEU A 242 15.03 2.47 -4.14
CA LEU A 242 15.96 3.07 -5.12
C LEU A 242 17.32 3.33 -4.49
N GLY A 243 17.33 3.92 -3.29
CA GLY A 243 18.56 4.18 -2.56
C GLY A 243 19.30 2.91 -2.14
N THR A 244 18.58 1.89 -1.67
CA THR A 244 19.16 0.59 -1.30
C THR A 244 19.81 -0.07 -2.51
N VAL A 245 19.10 -0.17 -3.64
CA VAL A 245 19.62 -0.76 -4.88
C VAL A 245 20.81 0.07 -5.43
N ALA A 246 20.77 1.40 -5.33
CA ALA A 246 21.88 2.26 -5.73
C ALA A 246 23.14 2.00 -4.90
N VAL A 247 23.02 1.85 -3.57
CA VAL A 247 24.14 1.51 -2.69
C VAL A 247 24.71 0.13 -3.05
N GLU A 248 23.88 -0.86 -3.33
CA GLU A 248 24.29 -2.20 -3.76
C GLU A 248 25.04 -2.17 -5.11
N LEU A 249 24.59 -1.33 -6.05
CA LEU A 249 25.28 -1.10 -7.34
C LEU A 249 26.60 -0.31 -7.23
N GLY A 250 26.93 0.24 -6.05
CA GLY A 250 28.10 1.09 -5.87
C GLY A 250 27.87 2.58 -6.21
N ILE A 251 26.65 2.99 -6.56
CA ILE A 251 26.26 4.40 -6.76
C ILE A 251 25.94 5.04 -5.38
N ILE A 252 26.93 4.99 -4.49
CA ILE A 252 26.73 5.16 -3.04
C ILE A 252 26.24 6.58 -2.70
N GLY A 253 26.80 7.61 -3.32
CA GLY A 253 26.46 9.00 -3.02
C GLY A 253 24.98 9.32 -3.29
N GLU A 254 24.48 8.94 -4.47
CA GLU A 254 23.06 9.12 -4.83
C GLU A 254 22.16 8.22 -3.98
N GLY A 255 22.59 6.96 -3.74
CA GLY A 255 21.86 6.02 -2.92
C GLY A 255 21.59 6.56 -1.52
N ILE A 256 22.60 7.14 -0.86
CA ILE A 256 22.46 7.77 0.45
C ILE A 256 21.48 8.96 0.37
N ASN A 257 21.59 9.82 -0.64
CA ASN A 257 20.69 10.96 -0.81
C ASN A 257 19.22 10.52 -0.96
N TYR A 258 18.94 9.45 -1.73
CA TYR A 258 17.60 8.90 -1.86
C TYR A 258 17.07 8.35 -0.53
N ILE A 259 17.91 7.66 0.25
CA ILE A 259 17.53 7.12 1.56
C ILE A 259 17.26 8.27 2.54
N GLU A 260 18.12 9.28 2.60
CA GLU A 260 17.92 10.46 3.46
C GLU A 260 16.60 11.17 3.13
N LYS A 261 16.34 11.42 1.85
CA LYS A 261 15.06 12.01 1.42
C LYS A 261 13.86 11.13 1.79
N SER A 262 13.99 9.81 1.65
CA SER A 262 12.95 8.87 2.07
C SER A 262 12.66 8.99 3.57
N ILE A 263 13.70 9.06 4.41
CA ILE A 263 13.56 9.23 5.86
C ILE A 263 12.89 10.56 6.21
N GLU A 264 13.22 11.64 5.50
CA GLU A 264 12.58 12.95 5.69
C GLU A 264 11.08 12.94 5.37
N LEU A 265 10.67 12.15 4.37
CA LEU A 265 9.27 12.03 3.93
C LEU A 265 8.45 11.04 4.77
N MET A 266 9.11 10.13 5.48
CA MET A 266 8.44 9.13 6.31
C MET A 266 8.05 9.69 7.67
N GLN A 267 6.92 9.22 8.19
CA GLN A 267 6.71 9.23 9.64
C GLN A 267 7.61 8.14 10.27
N PRO A 268 8.24 8.40 11.42
CA PRO A 268 9.26 7.51 11.98
C PRO A 268 8.68 6.11 12.31
N ASP A 269 9.06 5.13 11.49
CA ASP A 269 8.99 3.70 11.82
C ASP A 269 10.40 3.27 12.24
N GLY A 270 10.57 2.93 13.53
CA GLY A 270 11.88 2.61 14.12
C GLY A 270 12.60 1.49 13.40
N LYS A 271 11.87 0.43 12.98
CA LYS A 271 12.45 -0.73 12.28
C LYS A 271 13.00 -0.35 10.91
N LEU A 272 12.23 0.42 10.15
CA LEU A 272 12.65 0.86 8.82
C LEU A 272 13.83 1.84 8.93
N LEU A 273 13.76 2.79 9.87
CA LEU A 273 14.85 3.74 10.15
C LEU A 273 16.15 3.01 10.53
N PHE A 274 16.08 1.99 11.39
CA PHE A 274 17.22 1.14 11.73
C PHE A 274 17.83 0.49 10.46
N THR A 275 17.01 -0.15 9.64
CA THR A 275 17.44 -0.82 8.41
C THR A 275 18.12 0.15 7.45
N LEU A 276 17.47 1.29 7.17
CA LEU A 276 17.98 2.30 6.24
C LEU A 276 19.28 2.95 6.74
N THR A 277 19.35 3.25 8.04
CA THR A 277 20.55 3.83 8.64
C THR A 277 21.74 2.86 8.60
N ASN A 278 21.48 1.55 8.80
CA ASN A 278 22.51 0.54 8.62
C ASN A 278 22.96 0.39 7.16
N THR A 279 22.03 0.50 6.19
CA THR A 279 22.38 0.50 4.76
C THR A 279 23.29 1.68 4.40
N MET A 280 23.01 2.87 4.92
CA MET A 280 23.88 4.04 4.74
C MET A 280 25.24 3.83 5.39
N ALA A 281 25.28 3.27 6.60
CA ALA A 281 26.52 2.95 7.30
C ALA A 281 27.38 1.97 6.49
N GLU A 282 26.77 0.91 5.96
CA GLU A 282 27.42 -0.09 5.11
C GLU A 282 27.98 0.53 3.83
N GLY A 283 27.17 1.35 3.14
CA GLY A 283 27.60 2.07 1.94
C GLY A 283 28.80 2.97 2.23
N CYS A 284 28.75 3.76 3.31
CA CYS A 284 29.87 4.60 3.70
C CYS A 284 31.12 3.80 4.05
N PHE A 285 30.99 2.64 4.70
CA PHE A 285 32.10 1.74 5.01
C PHE A 285 32.77 1.22 3.72
N LYS A 286 32.00 0.72 2.76
CA LYS A 286 32.50 0.26 1.44
C LYS A 286 33.14 1.40 0.64
N TRP A 287 32.66 2.62 0.81
CA TRP A 287 33.21 3.81 0.16
C TRP A 287 34.49 4.33 0.82
N GLY A 288 34.92 3.73 1.96
CA GLY A 288 36.06 4.19 2.74
C GLY A 288 35.81 5.47 3.56
N LYS A 289 34.55 5.90 3.70
CA LYS A 289 34.14 7.06 4.52
C LYS A 289 33.81 6.60 5.94
N TYR A 290 34.84 6.13 6.67
CA TYR A 290 34.66 5.45 7.94
C TYR A 290 34.04 6.35 9.04
N GLU A 291 34.39 7.65 9.10
CA GLU A 291 33.78 8.60 10.04
C GLU A 291 32.26 8.72 9.84
N LYS A 292 31.81 8.84 8.56
CA LYS A 292 30.38 8.88 8.22
C LYS A 292 29.71 7.56 8.55
N SER A 293 30.35 6.43 8.25
CA SER A 293 29.87 5.10 8.60
C SER A 293 29.60 4.97 10.11
N ILE A 294 30.58 5.37 10.93
CA ILE A 294 30.46 5.38 12.39
C ILE A 294 29.30 6.29 12.86
N ALA A 295 29.15 7.46 12.26
CA ALA A 295 28.05 8.36 12.59
C ALA A 295 26.68 7.72 12.35
N TYR A 296 26.47 7.08 11.19
CA TYR A 296 25.23 6.35 10.90
C TYR A 296 25.04 5.12 11.79
N MET A 297 26.10 4.35 12.10
CA MET A 297 26.01 3.24 13.05
C MET A 297 25.61 3.74 14.46
N LYS A 298 26.18 4.83 14.95
CA LYS A 298 25.79 5.45 16.22
C LYS A 298 24.35 5.97 16.21
N GLN A 299 23.89 6.46 15.06
CA GLN A 299 22.50 6.84 14.88
C GLN A 299 21.57 5.61 14.93
N SER A 300 21.95 4.49 14.32
CA SER A 300 21.15 3.27 14.32
C SER A 300 20.96 2.68 15.73
N LEU A 301 21.90 2.91 16.63
CA LEU A 301 21.80 2.50 18.05
C LEU A 301 20.67 3.20 18.82
N LYS A 302 20.11 4.30 18.29
CA LYS A 302 18.98 5.02 18.92
C LYS A 302 17.64 4.33 18.69
N TYR A 303 17.56 3.39 17.75
CA TYR A 303 16.33 2.68 17.43
C TYR A 303 16.18 1.40 18.25
N PRO A 304 14.93 1.02 18.65
CA PRO A 304 14.68 -0.14 19.50
C PRO A 304 15.16 -1.46 18.90
N GLU A 305 15.22 -1.56 17.59
CA GLU A 305 15.64 -2.75 16.84
C GLU A 305 17.16 -2.91 16.74
N SER A 306 17.92 -1.99 17.31
CA SER A 306 19.38 -2.08 17.32
C SER A 306 19.84 -3.33 18.07
N ASN A 307 20.91 -3.94 17.60
CA ASN A 307 21.52 -5.12 18.20
C ASN A 307 22.99 -4.88 18.55
N VAL A 308 23.55 -5.77 19.36
CA VAL A 308 24.93 -5.65 19.83
C VAL A 308 25.97 -5.69 18.72
N TYR A 309 25.65 -6.30 17.57
CA TYR A 309 26.56 -6.41 16.43
C TYR A 309 26.97 -5.05 15.84
N VAL A 310 26.16 -4.01 16.04
CA VAL A 310 26.50 -2.64 15.61
C VAL A 310 27.78 -2.15 16.26
N TYR A 311 28.01 -2.46 17.55
CA TYR A 311 29.24 -2.09 18.25
C TYR A 311 30.48 -2.77 17.63
N TYR A 312 30.36 -4.04 17.25
CA TYR A 312 31.41 -4.76 16.53
C TYR A 312 31.78 -4.05 15.21
N ARG A 313 30.78 -3.63 14.44
CA ARG A 313 30.97 -2.91 13.18
C ARG A 313 31.62 -1.53 13.38
N ILE A 314 31.28 -0.82 14.45
CA ILE A 314 31.93 0.46 14.81
C ILE A 314 33.39 0.22 15.11
N ALA A 315 33.74 -0.83 15.88
CA ALA A 315 35.12 -1.18 16.16
C ALA A 315 35.92 -1.48 14.88
N GLN A 316 35.35 -2.26 13.95
CA GLN A 316 35.99 -2.52 12.66
C GLN A 316 36.28 -1.21 11.89
N ALA A 317 35.33 -0.26 11.88
CA ALA A 317 35.52 1.02 11.20
C ALA A 317 36.67 1.85 11.84
N TYR A 318 36.78 1.84 13.17
CA TYR A 318 37.91 2.47 13.85
C TYR A 318 39.25 1.77 13.56
N GLY A 319 39.24 0.43 13.45
CA GLY A 319 40.41 -0.34 13.02
C GLY A 319 40.91 0.05 11.62
N MET A 320 39.98 0.23 10.67
CA MET A 320 40.31 0.72 9.31
C MET A 320 40.93 2.12 9.32
N MET A 321 40.60 2.93 10.33
CA MET A 321 41.18 4.26 10.56
C MET A 321 42.46 4.23 11.41
N LYS A 322 42.91 3.05 11.86
CA LYS A 322 44.05 2.87 12.77
C LYS A 322 43.92 3.60 14.11
N LYS A 323 42.69 3.82 14.57
CA LYS A 323 42.36 4.43 15.83
C LYS A 323 42.25 3.35 16.92
N LEU A 324 43.40 2.85 17.39
CA LEU A 324 43.49 1.66 18.23
C LEU A 324 42.71 1.76 19.54
N LYS A 325 42.74 2.91 20.21
CA LYS A 325 42.01 3.11 21.50
C LYS A 325 40.51 3.06 21.31
N ASP A 326 39.99 3.72 20.28
CA ASP A 326 38.54 3.68 19.95
C ASP A 326 38.12 2.26 19.47
N GLU A 327 38.99 1.59 18.67
CA GLU A 327 38.75 0.21 18.21
C GLU A 327 38.62 -0.73 19.43
N GLN A 328 39.54 -0.65 20.39
CA GLN A 328 39.55 -1.46 21.60
C GLN A 328 38.32 -1.20 22.47
N GLU A 329 37.95 0.07 22.69
CA GLU A 329 36.78 0.46 23.47
C GLU A 329 35.50 -0.16 22.90
N TYR A 330 35.28 -0.04 21.58
CA TYR A 330 34.05 -0.56 20.95
C TYR A 330 34.00 -2.08 20.86
N TYR A 331 35.14 -2.77 20.71
CA TYR A 331 35.18 -4.23 20.85
C TYR A 331 34.87 -4.66 22.30
N GLN A 332 35.37 -3.94 23.31
CA GLN A 332 35.04 -4.25 24.69
C GLN A 332 33.55 -4.07 24.98
N ILE A 333 32.93 -2.96 24.50
CA ILE A 333 31.50 -2.72 24.64
C ILE A 333 30.71 -3.86 23.97
N PHE A 334 31.14 -4.32 22.78
CA PHE A 334 30.52 -5.42 22.09
C PHE A 334 30.56 -6.71 22.92
N VAL A 335 31.72 -7.11 23.40
CA VAL A 335 31.90 -8.33 24.19
C VAL A 335 31.07 -8.30 25.48
N ASP A 336 31.10 -7.18 26.23
CA ASP A 336 30.36 -7.01 27.46
C ASP A 336 28.84 -7.11 27.29
N LYS A 337 28.31 -6.64 26.15
CA LYS A 337 26.89 -6.69 25.84
C LYS A 337 26.51 -8.07 25.28
N ALA A 338 27.29 -8.62 24.37
CA ALA A 338 27.01 -9.90 23.72
C ALA A 338 27.01 -11.08 24.72
N GLN A 339 27.85 -11.04 25.76
CA GLN A 339 27.90 -12.06 26.83
C GLN A 339 26.64 -12.05 27.71
N LYS A 340 25.85 -10.97 27.72
CA LYS A 340 24.61 -10.85 28.50
C LYS A 340 23.37 -11.34 27.73
N GLU A 341 23.50 -11.61 26.43
CA GLU A 341 22.39 -12.12 25.62
C GLU A 341 22.24 -13.64 25.74
N PRO A 342 21.03 -14.18 25.98
CA PRO A 342 20.83 -15.59 26.37
C PRO A 342 21.03 -16.61 25.25
N SER A 343 21.19 -16.22 23.99
CA SER A 343 21.50 -17.14 22.89
C SER A 343 22.33 -16.47 21.82
N SER A 344 23.61 -16.78 21.75
CA SER A 344 24.46 -16.35 20.64
C SER A 344 24.44 -17.37 19.51
N SER A 345 24.17 -16.92 18.28
CA SER A 345 24.36 -17.71 17.07
C SER A 345 25.84 -18.15 16.93
N PRO A 346 26.14 -19.21 16.14
CA PRO A 346 27.53 -19.58 15.87
C PRO A 346 28.39 -18.41 15.38
N ILE A 347 27.84 -17.58 14.50
CA ILE A 347 28.50 -16.37 13.98
C ILE A 347 28.81 -15.38 15.12
N MET A 348 27.89 -15.20 16.07
CA MET A 348 28.09 -14.29 17.18
C MET A 348 29.24 -14.75 18.09
N LYS A 349 29.39 -16.07 18.30
CA LYS A 349 30.50 -16.65 19.06
C LYS A 349 31.85 -16.38 18.39
N GLU A 350 31.93 -16.59 17.08
CA GLU A 350 33.14 -16.27 16.30
C GLU A 350 33.50 -14.78 16.39
N CYS A 351 32.48 -13.89 16.31
CA CYS A 351 32.71 -12.45 16.47
C CYS A 351 33.22 -12.09 17.88
N ILE A 352 32.73 -12.76 18.93
CA ILE A 352 33.19 -12.54 20.32
C ILE A 352 34.64 -13.01 20.48
N GLU A 353 34.97 -14.19 19.98
CA GLU A 353 36.34 -14.73 20.03
C GLU A 353 37.33 -13.83 19.28
N TYR A 354 36.95 -13.40 18.08
CA TYR A 354 37.77 -12.44 17.31
C TYR A 354 37.95 -11.12 18.06
N ALA A 355 36.88 -10.55 18.61
CA ALA A 355 36.95 -9.29 19.34
C ALA A 355 37.87 -9.38 20.58
N GLN A 356 37.77 -10.48 21.35
CA GLN A 356 38.65 -10.73 22.51
C GLN A 356 40.12 -10.84 22.12
N HIS A 357 40.41 -11.60 21.06
CA HIS A 357 41.77 -11.73 20.54
C HIS A 357 42.30 -10.36 20.09
N ARG A 358 41.50 -9.59 19.38
CA ARG A 358 41.87 -8.28 18.88
C ARG A 358 42.11 -7.25 19.97
N ILE A 359 41.32 -7.28 21.06
CA ILE A 359 41.53 -6.47 22.26
C ILE A 359 42.92 -6.73 22.86
N ASN A 360 43.32 -8.00 22.99
CA ASN A 360 44.63 -8.37 23.51
C ASN A 360 45.78 -7.86 22.63
N GLU A 361 45.68 -8.05 21.30
CA GLU A 361 46.70 -7.52 20.36
C GLU A 361 46.86 -5.99 20.45
N ILE A 362 45.70 -5.28 20.56
CA ILE A 362 45.74 -3.80 20.72
C ILE A 362 46.38 -3.43 22.03
N THR A 363 46.05 -4.12 23.14
CA THR A 363 46.62 -3.88 24.47
C THR A 363 48.13 -4.02 24.44
N GLU A 364 48.65 -5.11 23.86
CA GLU A 364 50.10 -5.32 23.70
C GLU A 364 50.73 -4.22 22.83
N THR A 365 50.08 -3.84 21.74
CA THR A 365 50.58 -2.79 20.83
C THR A 365 50.68 -1.43 21.55
N LEU A 366 49.65 -1.07 22.34
CA LEU A 366 49.62 0.19 23.08
C LEU A 366 50.65 0.18 24.22
N PHE A 367 50.84 -0.98 24.88
CA PHE A 367 51.85 -1.15 25.91
C PHE A 367 53.27 -0.90 25.34
N PHE A 368 53.61 -1.52 24.22
CA PHE A 368 54.91 -1.30 23.59
C PHE A 368 55.11 0.12 23.05
N LYS A 369 54.07 0.87 22.81
CA LYS A 369 54.11 2.29 22.43
C LYS A 369 54.15 3.25 23.61
N GLY A 370 53.99 2.77 24.84
CA GLY A 370 53.90 3.61 26.02
C GLY A 370 52.61 4.47 26.06
N GLU A 371 51.52 3.97 25.44
CA GLU A 371 50.25 4.67 25.31
C GLU A 371 49.12 4.08 26.19
N LEU A 372 49.45 3.10 27.03
CA LEU A 372 48.53 2.52 28.01
C LEU A 372 48.40 3.41 29.23
#